data_7b0fc4ad52c520683d3c88b819091ba9
#
_entry.id   7b0fc4ad52c520683d3c88b819091ba9
#
_cell.length_a   1.000
_cell.length_b   1.000
_cell.length_c   1.000
_cell.angle_alpha   90.00
_cell.angle_beta   90.00
_cell.angle_gamma   90.00
#
_symmetry.space_group_name_H-M   'P 1'
#
loop_
_entity.id
_entity.type
_entity.pdbx_description
1 polymer ?
#
loop_
_entity_poly.entity_id
_entity_poly.type
_entity_poly.pdbx_seq_one_letter_code
_entity_poly.pdbx_strand_id
1 'polypeptide(L)'
;AINNCIAVDLLGQQCSGFYEKRPISSTGGYFNFIVFCGQSRGGRGVAAMTSRSKHGTSRIVPFLPEGSSVDVPAQFSQYICTEYGIVNLRGLNGYERAAALISIAHPDDREWLEREARKHGLLAPKFPVSMLPREGGTRRYPSYDERRGYKLPYHGEVWGYEWDPYQSGK
;
A
#
# COMPACT_ATOMS: atom_id res chain seq x y z
N ALA A 1 6.87 -14.49 1.59
CA ALA A 1 6.26 -14.51 2.93
C ALA A 1 4.94 -13.76 2.90
N ILE A 2 3.95 -14.27 3.60
CA ILE A 2 2.66 -13.61 3.81
C ILE A 2 2.48 -13.44 5.32
N ASN A 3 2.33 -12.20 5.74
CA ASN A 3 2.15 -11.85 7.14
C ASN A 3 0.90 -10.99 7.31
N ASN A 4 0.26 -11.08 8.47
CA ASN A 4 -0.84 -10.20 8.83
C ASN A 4 -0.29 -8.89 9.43
N CYS A 5 -0.92 -7.75 9.13
CA CYS A 5 -0.71 -6.49 9.83
C CYS A 5 -2.05 -5.94 10.35
N ILE A 6 -1.97 -4.99 11.28
CA ILE A 6 -3.16 -4.38 11.89
C ILE A 6 -3.68 -3.24 11.04
N ALA A 7 -2.78 -2.38 10.58
CA ALA A 7 -3.11 -1.22 9.77
C ALA A 7 -1.95 -0.85 8.84
N VAL A 8 -2.31 -0.17 7.74
CA VAL A 8 -1.37 0.45 6.80
C VAL A 8 -1.82 1.88 6.55
N ASP A 9 -0.91 2.84 6.60
CA ASP A 9 -1.22 4.21 6.21
C ASP A 9 -1.00 4.47 4.71
N LEU A 10 -1.47 5.62 4.24
CA LEU A 10 -1.35 5.99 2.82
C LEU A 10 0.10 6.26 2.36
N LEU A 11 1.06 6.35 3.27
CA LEU A 11 2.49 6.36 2.96
C LEU A 11 3.03 4.95 2.71
N GLY A 12 2.29 3.92 3.15
CA GLY A 12 2.69 2.53 3.11
C GLY A 12 3.42 2.04 4.35
N GLN A 13 3.38 2.80 5.45
CA GLN A 13 3.88 2.34 6.74
C GLN A 13 2.94 1.28 7.31
N GLN A 14 3.49 0.19 7.85
CA GLN A 14 2.70 -0.93 8.35
C GLN A 14 2.84 -1.05 9.85
N CYS A 15 1.71 -1.25 10.52
CA CYS A 15 1.61 -1.41 11.97
C CYS A 15 1.20 -2.85 12.30
N SER A 16 1.86 -3.46 13.28
CA SER A 16 1.57 -4.82 13.74
C SER A 16 1.71 -5.00 15.26
N GLY A 17 2.56 -4.20 15.93
CA GLY A 17 2.87 -4.37 17.36
C GLY A 17 1.97 -3.57 18.28
N PHE A 18 1.96 -2.26 18.12
CA PHE A 18 1.20 -1.32 18.92
C PHE A 18 0.23 -0.53 18.05
N TYR A 19 -1.02 -0.43 18.46
CA TYR A 19 -2.03 0.36 17.78
C TYR A 19 -2.77 1.24 18.79
N GLU A 20 -2.80 2.57 18.56
CA GLU A 20 -3.46 3.53 19.46
C GLU A 20 -3.03 3.38 20.93
N LYS A 21 -1.71 3.33 21.17
CA LYS A 21 -1.11 3.18 22.51
C LYS A 21 -1.41 1.84 23.20
N ARG A 22 -1.96 0.86 22.47
CA ARG A 22 -2.26 -0.46 22.99
C ARG A 22 -1.31 -1.51 22.42
N PRO A 23 -0.69 -2.33 23.25
CA PRO A 23 0.06 -3.48 22.77
C PRO A 23 -0.92 -4.52 22.19
N ILE A 24 -0.71 -4.90 20.94
CA ILE A 24 -1.49 -5.96 20.28
C ILE A 24 -0.66 -7.23 20.21
N SER A 25 0.63 -7.09 19.87
CA SER A 25 1.59 -8.17 19.89
C SER A 25 3.00 -7.60 20.14
N SER A 26 3.99 -8.48 20.29
CA SER A 26 5.39 -8.06 20.20
C SER A 26 5.78 -7.85 18.73
N THR A 27 6.91 -7.16 18.50
CA THR A 27 7.43 -6.88 17.15
C THR A 27 7.71 -8.17 16.35
N GLY A 28 8.10 -9.25 17.01
CA GLY A 28 8.34 -10.56 16.37
C GLY A 28 9.27 -10.48 15.16
N GLY A 29 9.07 -11.38 14.20
CA GLY A 29 9.84 -11.45 12.96
C GLY A 29 9.19 -10.74 11.76
N TYR A 30 8.13 -9.97 11.95
CA TYR A 30 7.36 -9.37 10.86
C TYR A 30 8.22 -8.57 9.88
N PHE A 31 9.00 -7.64 10.40
CA PHE A 31 9.92 -6.84 9.60
C PHE A 31 10.90 -7.72 8.81
N ASN A 32 11.53 -8.68 9.50
CA ASN A 32 12.51 -9.55 8.86
C ASN A 32 11.90 -10.36 7.70
N PHE A 33 10.70 -10.91 7.88
CA PHE A 33 10.02 -11.65 6.82
C PHE A 33 9.71 -10.78 5.61
N ILE A 34 9.19 -9.58 5.80
CA ILE A 34 8.87 -8.65 4.71
C ILE A 34 10.15 -8.24 3.97
N VAL A 35 11.19 -7.83 4.70
CA VAL A 35 12.42 -7.29 4.12
C VAL A 35 13.23 -8.37 3.42
N PHE A 36 13.51 -9.49 4.08
CA PHE A 36 14.35 -10.54 3.50
C PHE A 36 13.67 -11.25 2.33
N CYS A 37 12.35 -11.45 2.41
CA CYS A 37 11.62 -11.95 1.23
C CYS A 37 11.67 -10.95 0.07
N GLY A 38 11.58 -9.65 0.36
CA GLY A 38 11.70 -8.62 -0.68
C GLY A 38 13.09 -8.53 -1.33
N GLN A 39 14.14 -8.98 -0.62
CA GLN A 39 15.52 -9.01 -1.11
C GLN A 39 15.90 -10.36 -1.74
N SER A 40 15.18 -11.42 -1.45
CA SER A 40 15.43 -12.74 -2.01
C SER A 40 15.12 -12.78 -3.51
N ARG A 41 15.84 -13.61 -4.24
CA ARG A 41 15.61 -13.81 -5.68
C ARG A 41 14.17 -14.33 -5.91
N GLY A 42 13.36 -13.53 -6.66
CA GLY A 42 11.96 -13.83 -6.91
C GLY A 42 11.06 -13.74 -5.67
N GLY A 43 11.59 -13.30 -4.52
CA GLY A 43 10.86 -13.23 -3.27
C GLY A 43 9.81 -12.13 -3.26
N ARG A 44 8.76 -12.34 -2.48
CA ARG A 44 7.63 -11.40 -2.29
C ARG A 44 7.29 -11.31 -0.81
N GLY A 45 7.34 -10.10 -0.27
CA GLY A 45 6.84 -9.79 1.07
C GLY A 45 5.43 -9.23 0.99
N VAL A 46 4.45 -9.96 1.49
CA VAL A 46 3.03 -9.58 1.41
C VAL A 46 2.50 -9.32 2.82
N ALA A 47 2.00 -8.10 3.04
CA ALA A 47 1.16 -7.80 4.19
C ALA A 47 -0.31 -8.01 3.79
N ALA A 48 -0.96 -8.99 4.42
CA ALA A 48 -2.35 -9.33 4.14
C ALA A 48 -3.24 -8.96 5.34
N MET A 49 -4.37 -8.32 5.09
CA MET A 49 -5.33 -7.96 6.13
C MET A 49 -6.72 -7.79 5.53
N THR A 50 -7.76 -7.89 6.36
CA THR A 50 -9.08 -7.41 5.95
C THR A 50 -9.06 -5.88 5.88
N SER A 51 -9.77 -5.28 4.93
CA SER A 51 -9.83 -3.82 4.76
C SER A 51 -10.42 -3.10 5.98
N ARG A 52 -11.32 -3.77 6.71
CA ARG A 52 -11.92 -3.31 7.98
C ARG A 52 -11.68 -4.30 9.11
N SER A 53 -11.63 -3.78 10.31
CA SER A 53 -11.68 -4.58 11.54
C SER A 53 -13.06 -5.22 11.72
N LYS A 54 -13.16 -6.17 12.67
CA LYS A 54 -14.46 -6.76 13.06
C LYS A 54 -15.48 -5.73 13.59
N HIS A 55 -15.04 -4.53 13.94
CA HIS A 55 -15.87 -3.43 14.39
C HIS A 55 -16.19 -2.42 13.29
N GLY A 56 -15.83 -2.70 12.03
CA GLY A 56 -16.10 -1.85 10.90
C GLY A 56 -15.10 -0.69 10.69
N THR A 57 -14.06 -0.57 11.51
CA THR A 57 -13.04 0.47 11.38
C THR A 57 -12.08 0.13 10.23
N SER A 58 -11.79 1.09 9.37
CA SER A 58 -10.82 0.93 8.29
C SER A 58 -9.44 0.59 8.82
N ARG A 59 -8.77 -0.37 8.18
CA ARG A 59 -7.37 -0.72 8.45
C ARG A 59 -6.39 -0.05 7.49
N ILE A 60 -6.92 0.56 6.42
CA ILE A 60 -6.15 1.51 5.61
C ILE A 60 -6.53 2.89 6.12
N VAL A 61 -5.53 3.65 6.57
CA VAL A 61 -5.73 4.94 7.27
C VAL A 61 -4.89 6.04 6.61
N PRO A 62 -5.28 7.32 6.70
CA PRO A 62 -4.46 8.41 6.16
C PRO A 62 -3.05 8.44 6.76
N PHE A 63 -2.97 8.33 8.08
CA PHE A 63 -1.75 8.21 8.87
C PHE A 63 -1.99 7.19 9.98
N LEU A 64 -0.96 6.47 10.39
CA LEU A 64 -1.05 5.61 11.57
C LEU A 64 -1.43 6.46 12.79
N PRO A 65 -2.41 6.05 13.60
CA PRO A 65 -2.81 6.78 14.79
C PRO A 65 -1.64 6.99 15.76
N GLU A 66 -1.70 8.07 16.55
CA GLU A 66 -0.71 8.36 17.57
C GLU A 66 -0.51 7.18 18.53
N GLY A 67 0.76 6.85 18.80
CA GLY A 67 1.13 5.72 19.65
C GLY A 67 1.03 4.36 18.97
N SER A 68 0.90 4.34 17.65
CA SER A 68 1.05 3.12 16.86
C SER A 68 2.52 2.89 16.50
N SER A 69 2.95 1.62 16.45
CA SER A 69 4.28 1.27 15.97
C SER A 69 4.36 1.32 14.46
N VAL A 70 5.52 1.69 13.93
CA VAL A 70 5.88 1.48 12.53
C VAL A 70 6.75 0.24 12.48
N ASP A 71 6.14 -0.91 12.27
CA ASP A 71 6.85 -2.19 12.26
C ASP A 71 7.51 -2.47 10.91
N VAL A 72 6.92 -1.97 9.81
CA VAL A 72 7.56 -1.96 8.49
C VAL A 72 7.49 -0.53 7.95
N PRO A 73 8.63 0.16 7.85
CA PRO A 73 8.70 1.50 7.24
C PRO A 73 8.30 1.49 5.76
N ALA A 74 7.81 2.62 5.27
CA ALA A 74 7.28 2.78 3.92
C ALA A 74 8.23 2.30 2.80
N GLN A 75 9.54 2.51 2.95
CA GLN A 75 10.54 2.12 1.97
C GLN A 75 10.71 0.61 1.82
N PHE A 76 10.34 -0.18 2.83
CA PHE A 76 10.41 -1.64 2.80
C PHE A 76 9.07 -2.30 2.48
N SER A 77 8.00 -1.52 2.48
CA SER A 77 6.66 -2.01 2.14
C SER A 77 6.60 -2.41 0.67
N GLN A 78 6.21 -3.66 0.40
CA GLN A 78 6.17 -4.20 -0.95
C GLN A 78 4.73 -4.48 -1.39
N TYR A 79 4.16 -5.60 -1.00
CA TYR A 79 2.79 -5.95 -1.37
C TYR A 79 1.84 -5.75 -0.19
N ILE A 80 0.72 -5.09 -0.45
CA ILE A 80 -0.40 -5.00 0.48
C ILE A 80 -1.60 -5.69 -0.16
N CYS A 81 -2.25 -6.56 0.61
CA CYS A 81 -3.38 -7.37 0.15
C CYS A 81 -4.57 -7.20 1.09
N THR A 82 -5.73 -6.96 0.51
CA THR A 82 -7.03 -7.00 1.18
C THR A 82 -7.99 -7.89 0.38
N GLU A 83 -9.20 -8.07 0.85
CA GLU A 83 -10.27 -8.76 0.11
C GLU A 83 -10.67 -8.05 -1.18
N TYR A 84 -10.27 -6.78 -1.36
CA TYR A 84 -10.54 -5.98 -2.55
C TYR A 84 -9.40 -5.96 -3.57
N GLY A 85 -8.28 -6.56 -3.25
CA GLY A 85 -7.17 -6.69 -4.19
C GLY A 85 -5.79 -6.69 -3.55
N ILE A 86 -4.77 -6.72 -4.40
CA ILE A 86 -3.37 -6.64 -4.03
C ILE A 86 -2.69 -5.54 -4.82
N VAL A 87 -1.86 -4.76 -4.15
CA VAL A 87 -1.05 -3.70 -4.78
C VAL A 87 0.42 -3.89 -4.45
N ASN A 88 1.28 -3.54 -5.39
CA ASN A 88 2.72 -3.47 -5.18
C ASN A 88 3.12 -2.00 -5.01
N LEU A 89 3.66 -1.66 -3.85
CA LEU A 89 4.07 -0.28 -3.53
C LEU A 89 5.51 0.02 -3.95
N ARG A 90 6.26 -0.98 -4.38
CA ARG A 90 7.66 -0.79 -4.80
C ARG A 90 7.72 0.04 -6.08
N GLY A 91 8.58 1.06 -6.10
CA GLY A 91 8.73 1.95 -7.24
C GLY A 91 7.64 3.03 -7.39
N LEU A 92 6.62 3.03 -6.55
CA LEU A 92 5.58 4.05 -6.56
C LEU A 92 6.02 5.29 -5.77
N ASN A 93 5.72 6.48 -6.31
CA ASN A 93 5.85 7.73 -5.57
C ASN A 93 4.73 7.87 -4.53
N GLY A 94 4.79 8.92 -3.68
CA GLY A 94 3.84 9.09 -2.58
C GLY A 94 2.37 9.16 -3.03
N TYR A 95 2.08 9.86 -4.12
CA TYR A 95 0.72 9.97 -4.66
C TYR A 95 0.21 8.65 -5.21
N GLU A 96 1.07 7.92 -5.91
CA GLU A 96 0.75 6.61 -6.46
C GLU A 96 0.52 5.57 -5.35
N ARG A 97 1.30 5.64 -4.27
CA ARG A 97 1.10 4.78 -3.09
C ARG A 97 -0.26 5.02 -2.46
N ALA A 98 -0.59 6.29 -2.20
CA ALA A 98 -1.89 6.64 -1.63
C ALA A 98 -3.04 6.16 -2.52
N ALA A 99 -2.98 6.42 -3.82
CA ALA A 99 -3.99 5.97 -4.77
C ALA A 99 -4.11 4.43 -4.81
N ALA A 100 -2.98 3.72 -4.84
CA ALA A 100 -2.95 2.26 -4.84
C ALA A 100 -3.60 1.68 -3.57
N LEU A 101 -3.28 2.23 -2.40
CA LEU A 101 -3.83 1.78 -1.12
C LEU A 101 -5.34 2.08 -1.01
N ILE A 102 -5.77 3.26 -1.45
CA ILE A 102 -7.20 3.60 -1.50
C ILE A 102 -7.96 2.62 -2.41
N SER A 103 -7.35 2.17 -3.51
CA SER A 103 -7.98 1.27 -4.46
C SER A 103 -8.35 -0.09 -3.86
N ILE A 104 -7.63 -0.55 -2.86
CA ILE A 104 -7.87 -1.81 -2.15
C ILE A 104 -8.52 -1.63 -0.78
N ALA A 105 -8.89 -0.41 -0.41
CA ALA A 105 -9.69 -0.14 0.79
C ALA A 105 -11.14 -0.60 0.60
N HIS A 106 -11.87 -0.74 1.72
CA HIS A 106 -13.30 -0.97 1.67
C HIS A 106 -14.00 0.13 0.85
N PRO A 107 -14.94 -0.18 -0.04
CA PRO A 107 -15.60 0.81 -0.90
C PRO A 107 -16.12 2.03 -0.14
N ASP A 108 -16.78 1.84 1.01
CA ASP A 108 -17.34 2.93 1.81
C ASP A 108 -16.28 3.86 2.42
N ASP A 109 -15.03 3.40 2.54
CA ASP A 109 -13.95 4.19 3.14
C ASP A 109 -13.16 4.99 2.09
N ARG A 110 -13.28 4.65 0.80
CA ARG A 110 -12.44 5.23 -0.27
C ARG A 110 -12.63 6.73 -0.41
N GLU A 111 -13.88 7.22 -0.37
CA GLU A 111 -14.17 8.64 -0.49
C GLU A 111 -13.59 9.43 0.69
N TRP A 112 -13.73 8.90 1.90
CA TRP A 112 -13.11 9.49 3.09
C TRP A 112 -11.59 9.51 2.98
N LEU A 113 -10.97 8.39 2.61
CA LEU A 113 -9.52 8.29 2.44
C LEU A 113 -9.00 9.26 1.37
N GLU A 114 -9.71 9.39 0.25
CA GLU A 114 -9.35 10.32 -0.81
C GLU A 114 -9.42 11.78 -0.32
N ARG A 115 -10.48 12.14 0.38
CA ARG A 115 -10.64 13.48 0.95
C ARG A 115 -9.51 13.80 1.92
N GLU A 116 -9.20 12.90 2.85
CA GLU A 116 -8.09 13.10 3.79
C GLU A 116 -6.73 13.12 3.07
N ALA A 117 -6.52 12.26 2.09
CA ALA A 117 -5.30 12.26 1.30
C ALA A 117 -5.07 13.61 0.58
N ARG A 118 -6.12 14.20 0.00
CA ARG A 118 -6.03 15.51 -0.65
C ARG A 118 -5.78 16.63 0.35
N LYS A 119 -6.48 16.61 1.47
CA LYS A 119 -6.33 17.59 2.55
C LYS A 119 -4.89 17.66 3.08
N HIS A 120 -4.22 16.52 3.16
CA HIS A 120 -2.85 16.41 3.67
C HIS A 120 -1.77 16.34 2.56
N GLY A 121 -2.13 16.58 1.30
CA GLY A 121 -1.20 16.59 0.19
C GLY A 121 -0.63 15.21 -0.18
N LEU A 122 -1.28 14.14 0.26
CA LEU A 122 -0.91 12.76 -0.11
C LEU A 122 -1.46 12.37 -1.49
N LEU A 123 -2.42 13.14 -2.03
CA LEU A 123 -2.86 13.09 -3.41
C LEU A 123 -2.77 14.48 -4.02
N ALA A 124 -2.23 14.57 -5.24
CA ALA A 124 -2.21 15.82 -5.98
C ALA A 124 -3.65 16.29 -6.28
N PRO A 125 -3.93 17.62 -6.31
CA PRO A 125 -5.29 18.14 -6.56
C PRO A 125 -5.94 17.61 -7.83
N LYS A 126 -5.13 17.33 -8.85
CA LYS A 126 -5.59 16.81 -10.15
C LYS A 126 -5.24 15.34 -10.37
N PHE A 127 -4.85 14.60 -9.31
CA PHE A 127 -4.62 13.18 -9.45
C PHE A 127 -5.95 12.50 -9.83
N PRO A 128 -5.99 11.77 -10.95
CA PRO A 128 -7.25 11.31 -11.48
C PRO A 128 -7.87 10.22 -10.61
N VAL A 129 -9.00 10.53 -10.04
CA VAL A 129 -9.82 9.61 -9.24
C VAL A 129 -10.32 8.42 -10.07
N SER A 130 -10.38 8.58 -11.40
CA SER A 130 -10.75 7.50 -12.32
C SER A 130 -9.81 6.29 -12.29
N MET A 131 -8.62 6.46 -11.73
CA MET A 131 -7.69 5.36 -11.49
C MET A 131 -8.02 4.55 -10.23
N LEU A 132 -8.83 5.10 -9.34
CA LEU A 132 -9.27 4.38 -8.15
C LEU A 132 -10.44 3.47 -8.54
N PRO A 133 -10.39 2.17 -8.31
CA PRO A 133 -11.54 1.29 -8.54
C PRO A 133 -12.71 1.74 -7.69
N ARG A 134 -13.84 2.07 -8.32
CA ARG A 134 -15.04 2.57 -7.62
C ARG A 134 -15.98 1.47 -7.16
N GLU A 135 -15.80 0.25 -7.66
CA GLU A 135 -16.67 -0.89 -7.33
C GLU A 135 -15.85 -2.08 -6.83
N GLY A 136 -16.42 -2.79 -5.87
CA GLY A 136 -15.82 -3.95 -5.24
C GLY A 136 -15.49 -5.05 -6.27
N GLY A 137 -14.25 -5.18 -6.57
CA GLY A 137 -13.70 -6.21 -7.43
C GLY A 137 -12.20 -6.30 -7.22
N THR A 138 -11.63 -7.44 -7.48
CA THR A 138 -10.19 -7.71 -7.47
C THR A 138 -9.47 -6.94 -8.59
N ARG A 139 -9.65 -5.63 -8.66
CA ARG A 139 -8.91 -4.81 -9.62
C ARG A 139 -7.57 -4.47 -9.04
N ARG A 140 -6.53 -4.96 -9.68
CA ARG A 140 -5.18 -4.50 -9.42
C ARG A 140 -5.07 -3.01 -9.76
N TYR A 141 -4.15 -2.33 -9.10
CA TYR A 141 -3.71 -0.99 -9.46
C TYR A 141 -3.43 -0.92 -10.97
N PRO A 142 -3.79 0.17 -11.67
CA PRO A 142 -3.58 0.28 -13.11
C PRO A 142 -2.15 -0.08 -13.52
N SER A 143 -2.01 -0.78 -14.61
CA SER A 143 -0.70 -1.12 -15.17
C SER A 143 0.05 0.15 -15.58
N TYR A 144 1.36 0.02 -15.78
CA TYR A 144 2.18 1.12 -16.28
C TYR A 144 1.63 1.71 -17.58
N ASP A 145 1.17 0.86 -18.50
CA ASP A 145 0.62 1.29 -19.79
C ASP A 145 -0.69 2.08 -19.64
N GLU A 146 -1.54 1.69 -18.71
CA GLU A 146 -2.77 2.44 -18.39
C GLU A 146 -2.47 3.81 -17.79
N ARG A 147 -1.28 3.99 -17.18
CA ARG A 147 -0.82 5.24 -16.58
C ARG A 147 -0.03 6.13 -17.54
N ARG A 148 0.37 5.64 -18.69
CA ARG A 148 1.15 6.40 -19.71
C ARG A 148 0.46 7.67 -20.18
N GLY A 149 -0.85 7.76 -20.12
CA GLY A 149 -1.62 8.96 -20.43
C GLY A 149 -1.46 10.09 -19.41
N TYR A 150 -0.92 9.80 -18.22
CA TYR A 150 -0.67 10.77 -17.18
C TYR A 150 0.77 11.28 -17.30
N LYS A 151 0.92 12.56 -17.55
CA LYS A 151 2.20 13.22 -17.31
C LYS A 151 2.43 13.24 -15.81
N LEU A 152 3.06 12.18 -15.30
CA LEU A 152 3.60 12.18 -13.95
C LEU A 152 4.55 13.37 -13.83
N PRO A 153 4.55 14.11 -12.71
CA PRO A 153 5.46 15.25 -12.52
C PRO A 153 6.94 14.82 -12.51
N TYR A 154 7.19 13.54 -12.47
CA TYR A 154 8.53 12.98 -12.64
C TYR A 154 8.63 12.34 -14.02
N HIS A 155 9.60 12.80 -14.82
CA HIS A 155 10.06 12.13 -16.02
C HIS A 155 10.56 10.75 -15.64
N GLY A 156 9.66 9.89 -15.43
CA GLY A 156 10.16 8.73 -14.93
C GLY A 156 9.66 7.55 -15.67
N GLU A 157 10.53 6.96 -16.26
CA GLU A 157 10.55 5.53 -16.25
C GLU A 157 10.20 5.12 -14.82
N VAL A 158 8.99 4.62 -14.60
CA VAL A 158 8.55 4.16 -13.29
C VAL A 158 9.40 2.95 -12.96
N TRP A 159 10.38 3.18 -12.14
CA TRP A 159 11.28 2.14 -11.66
C TRP A 159 10.45 1.03 -11.02
N GLY A 160 10.44 -0.12 -11.64
CA GLY A 160 9.96 -1.32 -11.00
C GLY A 160 8.87 -2.12 -11.70
N TYR A 161 8.36 -1.70 -12.84
CA TYR A 161 7.27 -2.45 -13.48
C TYR A 161 7.71 -3.61 -14.35
N GLU A 162 8.88 -3.57 -14.92
CA GLU A 162 9.44 -4.63 -15.75
C GLU A 162 10.85 -5.04 -15.36
N TRP A 163 11.38 -4.49 -14.27
CA TRP A 163 12.64 -4.98 -13.80
C TRP A 163 12.42 -6.31 -13.07
N ASP A 164 12.24 -7.35 -13.82
CA ASP A 164 12.58 -8.69 -13.40
C ASP A 164 14.08 -8.88 -13.68
N PRO A 165 14.96 -8.77 -12.67
CA PRO A 165 16.39 -8.93 -12.86
C PRO A 165 16.76 -10.34 -13.34
N TYR A 166 15.78 -11.20 -13.51
CA TYR A 166 15.92 -12.61 -13.86
C TYR A 166 15.37 -12.94 -15.25
N GLN A 167 14.72 -12.00 -15.95
CA GLN A 167 14.35 -12.17 -17.35
C GLN A 167 15.46 -11.74 -18.34
N SER A 168 16.55 -11.18 -17.87
CA SER A 168 17.72 -10.85 -18.71
C SER A 168 18.61 -12.08 -19.00
N GLY A 169 18.00 -13.24 -19.11
CA GLY A 169 18.65 -14.48 -19.51
C GLY A 169 18.17 -14.95 -20.89
N LYS A 170 18.36 -14.10 -21.93
CA LYS A 170 18.50 -14.55 -23.32
C LYS A 170 19.53 -13.68 -24.01
#